data_91f4603c16aafe9f9f45fa60bf37871a
#
_entry.id   91f4603c16aafe9f9f45fa60bf37871a
#
_cell.length_a   1.000
_cell.length_b   1.000
_cell.length_c   1.000
_cell.angle_alpha   90.00
_cell.angle_beta   90.00
_cell.angle_gamma   90.00
#
_symmetry.space_group_name_H-M   'P 1'
#
loop_
_entity.id
_entity.type
_entity.pdbx_description
1 polymer ?
#
loop_
_entity_poly.entity_id
_entity_poly.type
_entity_poly.pdbx_seq_one_letter_code
_entity_poly.pdbx_strand_id
1 'polypeptide(L)'
;AWAALGLGLIAGAISALSFIFLQPWLCKKAGVLDVMGVHNLHGVGGWLGALTAAIVVSGAFSANVAAAILVVVIGLGTGAICGGVIRLTRKEQEWFTDDTDFIDNPAPKTQ
;
A
#
# COMPACT_ATOMS: atom_id res chain seq x y z
N ALA A 1 -1.82 4.05 27.23
CA ALA A 1 -0.58 4.50 26.56
C ALA A 1 0.29 3.32 26.12
N TRP A 2 0.64 2.39 27.01
CA TRP A 2 1.54 1.25 26.70
C TRP A 2 0.99 0.32 25.62
N ALA A 3 -0.31 0.05 25.63
CA ALA A 3 -0.96 -0.77 24.60
C ALA A 3 -0.88 -0.12 23.21
N ALA A 4 -1.05 1.19 23.13
CA ALA A 4 -0.92 1.92 21.87
C ALA A 4 0.51 1.89 21.33
N LEU A 5 1.51 2.02 22.23
CA LEU A 5 2.92 1.90 21.85
C LEU A 5 3.24 0.49 21.32
N GLY A 6 2.79 -0.54 22.04
CA GLY A 6 2.96 -1.92 21.60
C GLY A 6 2.29 -2.20 20.24
N LEU A 7 1.07 -1.70 20.06
CA LEU A 7 0.36 -1.82 18.78
C LEU A 7 1.12 -1.11 17.64
N GLY A 8 1.65 0.09 17.90
CA GLY A 8 2.44 0.82 16.91
C GLY A 8 3.69 0.07 16.47
N LEU A 9 4.41 -0.53 17.42
CA LEU A 9 5.59 -1.36 17.11
C LEU A 9 5.22 -2.58 16.26
N ILE A 10 4.15 -3.28 16.61
CA ILE A 10 3.67 -4.45 15.85
C ILE A 10 3.22 -4.03 14.45
N ALA A 11 2.46 -2.94 14.33
CA ALA A 11 1.99 -2.44 13.06
C ALA A 11 3.15 -2.02 12.15
N GLY A 12 4.16 -1.35 12.69
CA GLY A 12 5.37 -0.98 11.97
C GLY A 12 6.16 -2.19 11.47
N ALA A 13 6.34 -3.21 12.32
CA ALA A 13 7.01 -4.45 11.93
C ALA A 13 6.24 -5.18 10.81
N ILE A 14 4.92 -5.31 10.93
CA ILE A 14 4.08 -5.95 9.91
C ILE A 14 4.10 -5.14 8.61
N SER A 15 4.06 -3.81 8.68
CA SER A 15 4.18 -2.93 7.52
C SER A 15 5.51 -3.16 6.79
N ALA A 16 6.63 -3.22 7.51
CA ALA A 16 7.94 -3.49 6.93
C ALA A 16 8.01 -4.88 6.28
N LEU A 17 7.51 -5.92 6.94
CA LEU A 17 7.44 -7.27 6.38
C LEU A 17 6.54 -7.32 5.14
N SER A 18 5.42 -6.62 5.16
CA SER A 18 4.53 -6.49 4.01
C SER A 18 5.24 -5.84 2.82
N PHE A 19 6.02 -4.80 3.06
CA PHE A 19 6.82 -4.16 2.02
C PHE A 19 7.85 -5.11 1.40
N ILE A 20 8.53 -5.91 2.23
CA ILE A 20 9.58 -6.82 1.76
C ILE A 20 9.01 -8.04 1.03
N PHE A 21 7.92 -8.63 1.53
CA PHE A 21 7.41 -9.91 1.03
C PHE A 21 6.12 -9.80 0.23
N LEU A 22 5.13 -9.06 0.75
CA LEU A 22 3.80 -8.99 0.15
C LEU A 22 3.81 -8.13 -1.12
N GLN A 23 4.47 -6.99 -1.10
CA GLN A 23 4.50 -6.09 -2.25
C GLN A 23 5.14 -6.72 -3.51
N PRO A 24 6.32 -7.37 -3.45
CA PRO A 24 6.86 -8.05 -4.62
C PRO A 24 5.97 -9.20 -5.11
N TRP A 25 5.30 -9.88 -4.19
CA TRP A 25 4.35 -10.93 -4.53
C TRP A 25 3.12 -10.37 -5.26
N LEU A 26 2.52 -9.28 -4.77
CA LEU A 26 1.40 -8.59 -5.41
C LEU A 26 1.79 -8.05 -6.79
N CYS A 27 2.98 -7.47 -6.91
CA CYS A 27 3.49 -6.98 -8.18
C CYS A 27 3.60 -8.12 -9.22
N LYS A 28 4.17 -9.26 -8.83
CA LYS A 28 4.33 -10.41 -9.72
C LYS A 28 3.02 -11.10 -10.08
N LYS A 29 2.08 -11.22 -9.14
CA LYS A 29 0.84 -11.98 -9.32
C LYS A 29 -0.31 -11.15 -9.88
N ALA A 30 -0.47 -9.93 -9.42
CA ALA A 30 -1.60 -9.06 -9.77
C ALA A 30 -1.20 -7.88 -10.67
N GLY A 31 0.09 -7.69 -10.95
CA GLY A 31 0.57 -6.53 -11.72
C GLY A 31 0.34 -5.20 -11.01
N VAL A 32 0.12 -5.22 -9.69
CA VAL A 32 -0.12 -4.02 -8.88
C VAL A 32 1.23 -3.42 -8.51
N LEU A 33 1.52 -2.27 -9.08
CA LEU A 33 2.74 -1.52 -8.80
C LEU A 33 2.44 -0.46 -7.73
N ASP A 34 2.94 -0.67 -6.53
CA ASP A 34 2.84 0.28 -5.41
C ASP A 34 4.19 0.93 -5.17
N VAL A 35 4.52 1.92 -6.00
CA VAL A 35 5.83 2.59 -5.98
C VAL A 35 6.08 3.31 -4.65
N MET A 36 5.02 3.88 -4.07
CA MET A 36 5.11 4.67 -2.84
C MET A 36 4.92 3.83 -1.57
N GLY A 37 4.62 2.54 -1.69
CA GLY A 37 4.35 1.68 -0.55
C GLY A 37 3.05 2.03 0.20
N VAL A 38 2.09 2.68 -0.46
CA VAL A 38 0.84 3.14 0.16
C VAL A 38 0.05 1.98 0.76
N HIS A 39 -0.01 0.85 0.06
CA HIS A 39 -0.65 -0.35 0.58
C HIS A 39 -0.02 -0.83 1.88
N ASN A 40 1.31 -0.85 1.95
CA ASN A 40 2.03 -1.36 3.12
C ASN A 40 1.99 -0.38 4.30
N LEU A 41 2.10 0.92 4.03
CA LEU A 41 2.10 1.95 5.06
C LEU A 41 0.70 2.22 5.61
N HIS A 42 -0.24 2.51 4.72
CA HIS A 42 -1.59 2.94 5.09
C HIS A 42 -2.60 1.80 5.07
N GLY A 43 -2.56 0.95 4.06
CA GLY A 43 -3.49 -0.16 3.92
C GLY A 43 -3.35 -1.17 5.05
N VAL A 44 -2.16 -1.74 5.22
CA VAL A 44 -1.89 -2.75 6.27
C VAL A 44 -2.02 -2.15 7.66
N GLY A 45 -1.42 -0.97 7.90
CA GLY A 45 -1.51 -0.28 9.18
C GLY A 45 -2.93 0.12 9.54
N GLY A 46 -3.69 0.65 8.59
CA GLY A 46 -5.09 1.04 8.79
C GLY A 46 -5.99 -0.17 9.10
N TRP A 47 -5.79 -1.27 8.41
CA TRP A 47 -6.51 -2.52 8.67
C TRP A 47 -6.23 -3.09 10.07
N LEU A 48 -4.97 -3.12 10.47
CA LEU A 48 -4.59 -3.54 11.82
C LEU A 48 -5.21 -2.65 12.89
N GLY A 49 -5.22 -1.33 12.65
CA GLY A 49 -5.87 -0.38 13.55
C GLY A 49 -7.37 -0.63 13.68
N ALA A 50 -8.07 -0.83 12.55
CA ALA A 50 -9.50 -1.10 12.54
C ALA A 50 -9.86 -2.42 13.24
N LEU A 51 -9.10 -3.49 13.00
CA LEU A 51 -9.31 -4.78 13.66
C LEU A 51 -9.01 -4.71 15.16
N THR A 52 -7.95 -4.00 15.55
CA THR A 52 -7.64 -3.79 16.97
C THR A 52 -8.73 -2.96 17.66
N ALA A 53 -9.22 -1.91 17.02
CA ALA A 53 -10.34 -1.13 17.54
C ALA A 53 -11.60 -1.97 17.70
N ALA A 54 -11.88 -2.89 16.79
CA ALA A 54 -13.00 -3.81 16.90
C ALA A 54 -12.92 -4.69 18.16
N ILE A 55 -11.72 -5.06 18.58
CA ILE A 55 -11.50 -5.92 19.76
C ILE A 55 -11.51 -5.08 21.05
N VAL A 56 -10.85 -3.93 21.04
CA VAL A 56 -10.58 -3.13 22.25
C VAL A 56 -11.79 -2.27 22.64
N VAL A 57 -12.54 -1.77 21.65
CA VAL A 57 -13.72 -0.92 21.91
C VAL A 57 -14.95 -1.79 22.13
N SER A 58 -15.40 -1.89 23.39
CA SER A 58 -16.57 -2.69 23.74
C SER A 58 -17.81 -2.21 23.00
N GLY A 59 -18.59 -3.15 22.45
CA GLY A 59 -19.83 -2.87 21.73
C GLY A 59 -19.67 -2.37 20.28
N ALA A 60 -18.46 -2.15 19.81
CA ALA A 60 -18.21 -1.63 18.48
C ALA A 60 -17.66 -2.69 17.49
N PHE A 61 -17.60 -3.96 17.87
CA PHE A 61 -16.99 -5.00 17.06
C PHE A 61 -17.58 -5.09 15.64
N SER A 62 -18.89 -5.26 15.53
CA SER A 62 -19.56 -5.40 14.23
C SER A 62 -19.43 -4.14 13.36
N ALA A 63 -19.54 -2.97 13.98
CA ALA A 63 -19.41 -1.69 13.28
C ALA A 63 -17.99 -1.49 12.74
N ASN A 64 -16.97 -1.77 13.53
CA ASN A 64 -15.57 -1.62 13.09
C ASN A 64 -15.18 -2.65 12.02
N VAL A 65 -15.64 -3.90 12.14
CA VAL A 65 -15.42 -4.91 11.11
C VAL A 65 -16.13 -4.54 9.80
N ALA A 66 -17.39 -4.11 9.88
CA ALA A 66 -18.13 -3.66 8.70
C ALA A 66 -17.48 -2.44 8.05
N ALA A 67 -17.01 -1.47 8.83
CA ALA A 67 -16.28 -0.31 8.34
C ALA A 67 -14.96 -0.71 7.64
N ALA A 68 -14.19 -1.64 8.23
CA ALA A 68 -12.96 -2.13 7.63
C ALA A 68 -13.20 -2.81 6.27
N ILE A 69 -14.26 -3.62 6.15
CA ILE A 69 -14.65 -4.24 4.88
C ILE A 69 -15.10 -3.18 3.87
N LEU A 70 -15.96 -2.26 4.30
CA LEU A 70 -16.52 -1.22 3.45
C LEU A 70 -15.42 -0.31 2.85
N VAL A 71 -14.43 0.08 3.65
CA VAL A 71 -13.30 0.89 3.19
C VAL A 71 -12.52 0.17 2.08
N VAL A 72 -12.30 -1.14 2.20
CA VAL A 72 -11.63 -1.92 1.15
C VAL A 72 -12.47 -1.98 -0.13
N VAL A 73 -13.76 -2.26 0.00
CA VAL A 73 -14.68 -2.32 -1.15
C VAL A 73 -14.75 -0.99 -1.89
N ILE A 74 -14.92 0.11 -1.14
CA ILE A 74 -14.96 1.46 -1.73
C ILE A 74 -13.60 1.80 -2.36
N GLY A 75 -12.48 1.54 -1.65
CA GLY A 75 -11.15 1.84 -2.15
C GLY A 75 -10.81 1.10 -3.44
N LEU A 76 -11.09 -0.20 -3.50
CA LEU A 76 -10.90 -1.01 -4.71
C LEU A 76 -11.84 -0.57 -5.84
N GLY A 77 -13.11 -0.33 -5.53
CA GLY A 77 -14.10 0.11 -6.53
C GLY A 77 -13.77 1.46 -7.14
N THR A 78 -13.51 2.46 -6.32
CA THR A 78 -13.13 3.81 -6.80
C THR A 78 -11.78 3.80 -7.51
N GLY A 79 -10.80 3.06 -6.98
CA GLY A 79 -9.50 2.89 -7.62
C GLY A 79 -9.59 2.25 -8.99
N ALA A 80 -10.42 1.22 -9.15
CA ALA A 80 -10.66 0.57 -10.44
C ALA A 80 -11.35 1.51 -11.44
N ILE A 81 -12.35 2.28 -11.00
CA ILE A 81 -13.03 3.27 -11.84
C ILE A 81 -12.06 4.36 -12.29
N CYS A 82 -11.35 4.98 -11.34
CA CYS A 82 -10.37 6.03 -11.64
C CYS A 82 -9.25 5.53 -12.55
N GLY A 83 -8.69 4.36 -12.25
CA GLY A 83 -7.66 3.73 -13.07
C GLY A 83 -8.15 3.42 -14.50
N GLY A 84 -9.40 2.96 -14.62
CA GLY A 84 -10.06 2.76 -15.91
C GLY A 84 -10.19 4.04 -16.72
N VAL A 85 -10.66 5.12 -16.10
CA VAL A 85 -10.77 6.43 -16.74
C VAL A 85 -9.41 6.95 -17.20
N ILE A 86 -8.39 6.88 -16.31
CA ILE A 86 -7.02 7.29 -16.65
C ILE A 86 -6.50 6.48 -17.84
N ARG A 87 -6.70 5.16 -17.82
CA ARG A 87 -6.27 4.29 -18.93
C ARG A 87 -6.90 4.68 -20.27
N LEU A 88 -8.16 5.10 -20.28
CA LEU A 88 -8.87 5.51 -21.50
C LEU A 88 -8.44 6.89 -21.99
N THR A 89 -8.04 7.77 -21.08
CA THR A 89 -7.73 9.18 -21.40
C THR A 89 -6.23 9.45 -21.55
N ARG A 90 -5.37 8.57 -21.04
CA ARG A 90 -3.93 8.78 -21.13
C ARG A 90 -3.45 8.68 -22.56
N LYS A 91 -2.59 9.64 -22.96
CA LYS A 91 -1.76 9.53 -24.16
C LYS A 91 -0.47 8.78 -23.79
N GLU A 92 0.06 8.01 -24.74
CA GLU A 92 1.41 7.48 -24.59
C GLU A 92 2.37 8.66 -24.46
N GLN A 93 3.07 8.71 -23.36
CA GLN A 93 4.07 9.71 -23.06
C GLN A 93 5.36 8.96 -22.73
N GLU A 94 6.46 9.45 -23.25
CA GLU A 94 7.77 8.95 -22.81
C GLU A 94 7.89 9.22 -21.31
N TRP A 95 8.28 8.19 -20.55
CA TRP A 95 8.50 8.34 -19.13
C TRP A 95 9.69 9.25 -18.92
N PHE A 96 9.56 10.19 -18.00
CA PHE A 96 10.70 10.96 -17.56
C PHE A 96 11.71 9.99 -16.93
N THR A 97 12.94 9.98 -17.47
CA THR A 97 14.06 9.27 -16.87
C THR A 97 15.08 10.31 -16.47
N ASP A 98 15.48 10.28 -15.24
CA ASP A 98 16.50 11.15 -14.67
C ASP A 98 17.94 10.57 -14.79
N ASP A 99 18.07 9.48 -15.50
CA ASP A 99 19.36 8.79 -15.74
C ASP A 99 20.41 9.71 -16.35
N THR A 100 19.99 10.71 -17.12
CA THR A 100 20.87 11.71 -17.72
C THR A 100 21.33 12.79 -16.74
N ASP A 101 20.60 13.00 -15.64
CA ASP A 101 20.87 14.04 -14.67
C ASP A 101 21.77 13.53 -13.52
N PHE A 102 21.83 12.22 -13.33
CA PHE A 102 22.74 11.58 -12.38
C PHE A 102 24.02 11.12 -13.09
N ILE A 103 25.05 11.97 -13.01
CA ILE A 103 26.39 11.69 -13.59
C ILE A 103 27.17 10.65 -12.76
N ASP A 104 26.58 10.05 -11.77
CA ASP A 104 27.25 9.16 -10.85
C ASP A 104 27.47 7.77 -11.45
N ASN A 105 28.68 7.55 -11.87
CA ASN A 105 29.29 6.29 -12.31
C ASN A 105 28.65 5.64 -13.54
N PRO A 106 29.27 5.73 -14.70
CA PRO A 106 28.89 4.85 -15.80
C PRO A 106 29.06 3.40 -15.31
N ALA A 107 27.95 2.65 -15.35
CA ALA A 107 28.01 1.23 -15.07
C ALA A 107 29.14 0.59 -15.86
N PRO A 108 29.95 -0.30 -15.26
CA PRO A 108 31.03 -0.96 -15.99
C PRO A 108 30.43 -1.62 -17.22
N LYS A 109 30.93 -1.23 -18.40
CA LYS A 109 30.55 -1.87 -19.66
C LYS A 109 30.95 -3.33 -19.51
N THR A 110 29.97 -4.20 -19.31
CA THR A 110 30.16 -5.65 -19.42
C THR A 110 30.52 -5.92 -20.87
N GLN A 111 31.80 -6.28 -21.09
CA GLN A 111 32.29 -6.85 -22.33
C GLN A 111 31.72 -8.25 -22.51
#